data_a07e01584d3cf64dcd3558b7ad3283f8
#
_entry.id   a07e01584d3cf64dcd3558b7ad3283f8
#
_cell.length_a   1.000
_cell.length_b   1.000
_cell.length_c   1.000
_cell.angle_alpha   90.00
_cell.angle_beta   90.00
_cell.angle_gamma   90.00
#
_symmetry.space_group_name_H-M   'P 1'
#
loop_
_entity.id
_entity.type
_entity.pdbx_description
1 polymer ?
#
loop_
_entity_poly.entity_id
_entity_poly.type
_entity_poly.pdbx_seq_one_letter_code
_entity_poly.pdbx_strand_id
1 'polypeptide(L)'
;MSKGLHRTLSSTKRKVVAITAALTLPLGGMLAFASTSQADEAATTPTVTDDTGTTATGAINVGYFTEWDVYRGYHVKNIVDSGSADKITHLNYAFGYVQYGECRMGDEYAAHERFYSAAESVSGEDDTGALRGNINQLRQLKEINPDLKVLWSFGGFTWSNNIGEAMQNPHRFAQSCYNLVNDPYWDGVFDGIDLGWEFPNTCRDNCDESDPDAFADMMRAFRDVFGDQLVTAAITADGSDGGKIDATDYAAGAEYADYLTVKTYDYFGDWSPTGPTAPHSPLESYDGIPVDGFNGAAAISKLKAQGVPSEKLLLGIASHGRGWTGVSDAAPGGAASGPAPSTREAGIEDYKVLAANCPATGTIAGTAYAHCGSQWWSYDTPQTVTAKMAWAKEQGLGGASFWELSGDSADGALVNAIHTTLNN
;
A
#
# COMPACT_ATOMS: atom_id res chain seq x y z
N MET A 1 -39.66 -43.69 11.07
CA MET A 1 -39.69 -44.04 12.48
C MET A 1 -38.65 -43.15 13.17
N SER A 2 -39.13 -42.07 13.76
CA SER A 2 -39.28 -41.79 15.20
C SER A 2 -37.93 -41.74 15.91
N LYS A 3 -37.54 -40.70 16.63
CA LYS A 3 -38.18 -39.75 17.54
C LYS A 3 -37.29 -38.54 17.78
N GLY A 4 -37.88 -37.35 17.90
CA GLY A 4 -37.25 -36.13 18.37
C GLY A 4 -36.99 -36.11 19.87
N LEU A 5 -36.14 -35.15 20.29
CA LEU A 5 -36.09 -34.68 21.66
C LEU A 5 -35.87 -33.17 21.66
N HIS A 6 -36.93 -32.45 22.08
CA HIS A 6 -36.84 -31.03 22.49
C HIS A 6 -36.06 -30.92 23.80
N ARG A 7 -35.20 -29.92 23.90
CA ARG A 7 -34.76 -29.39 25.21
C ARG A 7 -34.92 -27.87 25.24
N THR A 8 -35.71 -27.46 26.20
CA THR A 8 -36.13 -26.12 26.54
C THR A 8 -35.02 -25.27 27.15
N LEU A 9 -34.96 -24.04 26.71
CA LEU A 9 -34.15 -22.95 27.26
C LEU A 9 -34.74 -22.39 28.55
N SER A 10 -33.91 -22.27 29.59
CA SER A 10 -34.20 -21.53 30.82
C SER A 10 -33.53 -20.14 30.75
N SER A 11 -34.34 -19.10 30.80
CA SER A 11 -33.93 -17.69 30.88
C SER A 11 -33.59 -17.32 32.32
N THR A 12 -32.40 -16.75 32.55
CA THR A 12 -32.07 -16.13 33.83
C THR A 12 -31.85 -14.62 33.62
N LYS A 13 -32.82 -13.85 34.11
CA LYS A 13 -32.74 -12.38 34.17
C LYS A 13 -31.76 -11.96 35.24
N ARG A 14 -30.79 -11.13 34.92
CA ARG A 14 -29.95 -10.39 35.87
C ARG A 14 -30.45 -8.95 35.99
N LYS A 15 -30.64 -8.54 37.24
CA LYS A 15 -31.16 -7.25 37.68
C LYS A 15 -30.07 -6.17 37.57
N VAL A 16 -30.49 -5.01 37.04
CA VAL A 16 -29.77 -3.74 37.10
C VAL A 16 -29.91 -3.17 38.50
N VAL A 17 -28.81 -2.76 39.10
CA VAL A 17 -28.78 -1.92 40.30
C VAL A 17 -28.15 -0.59 39.91
N ALA A 18 -28.99 0.45 39.97
CA ALA A 18 -28.55 1.85 39.83
C ALA A 18 -28.12 2.37 41.21
N ILE A 19 -26.94 2.95 41.26
CA ILE A 19 -26.49 3.71 42.45
C ILE A 19 -26.33 5.17 42.02
N THR A 20 -27.25 5.99 42.56
CA THR A 20 -27.20 7.46 42.54
C THR A 20 -26.37 7.94 43.73
N ALA A 21 -25.40 8.80 43.52
CA ALA A 21 -24.78 9.57 44.60
C ALA A 21 -24.68 11.05 44.19
N ALA A 22 -25.19 11.86 45.11
CA ALA A 22 -25.51 13.27 44.95
C ALA A 22 -24.30 14.20 45.16
N LEU A 23 -24.48 15.40 44.61
CA LEU A 23 -23.65 16.61 44.74
C LEU A 23 -23.41 17.06 46.19
N THR A 24 -22.25 17.66 46.41
CA THR A 24 -22.10 18.85 47.28
C THR A 24 -20.96 19.75 46.80
N LEU A 25 -21.29 21.00 46.49
CA LEU A 25 -20.37 22.15 46.35
C LEU A 25 -20.19 22.78 47.73
N PRO A 26 -19.08 23.49 47.99
CA PRO A 26 -19.24 24.80 48.63
C PRO A 26 -18.55 25.94 47.86
N LEU A 27 -19.25 27.07 47.90
CA LEU A 27 -18.82 28.41 47.55
C LEU A 27 -17.78 28.98 48.54
N GLY A 28 -16.98 29.88 48.05
CA GLY A 28 -16.60 31.04 48.84
C GLY A 28 -15.11 31.41 48.81
N GLY A 29 -14.83 32.67 48.37
CA GLY A 29 -13.65 33.41 48.78
C GLY A 29 -12.96 34.23 47.70
N MET A 30 -13.55 35.38 47.33
CA MET A 30 -12.80 36.51 46.71
C MET A 30 -11.86 37.14 47.74
N LEU A 31 -10.62 37.38 47.35
CA LEU A 31 -9.81 38.50 47.88
C LEU A 31 -8.88 39.03 46.77
N ALA A 32 -9.10 40.29 46.44
CA ALA A 32 -8.27 41.11 45.62
C ALA A 32 -7.14 41.76 46.45
N PHE A 33 -5.93 41.79 45.98
CA PHE A 33 -4.93 42.82 46.36
C PHE A 33 -3.91 43.04 45.21
N ALA A 34 -3.92 44.24 44.76
CA ALA A 34 -2.88 45.21 44.33
C ALA A 34 -1.61 44.72 43.58
N SER A 35 -1.44 45.34 42.44
CA SER A 35 -0.28 45.48 41.58
C SER A 35 0.97 46.03 42.29
N THR A 36 2.13 45.44 42.00
CA THR A 36 3.41 46.15 41.95
C THR A 36 4.21 45.67 40.72
N SER A 37 4.55 46.62 39.90
CA SER A 37 5.47 46.48 38.75
C SER A 37 6.90 46.22 39.25
N GLN A 38 7.59 45.22 38.68
CA GLN A 38 9.04 45.27 38.54
C GLN A 38 9.54 44.45 37.33
N ALA A 39 10.63 44.94 36.82
CA ALA A 39 11.21 44.72 35.51
C ALA A 39 11.75 43.32 35.19
N ASP A 40 11.78 43.07 33.90
CA ASP A 40 12.65 42.21 33.08
C ASP A 40 13.67 41.31 33.80
N GLU A 41 13.40 40.02 33.68
CA GLU A 41 14.44 39.01 33.59
C GLU A 41 14.06 38.01 32.51
N ALA A 42 14.86 37.96 31.45
CA ALA A 42 14.66 37.06 30.31
C ALA A 42 14.77 35.60 30.76
N ALA A 43 13.64 34.91 30.90
CA ALA A 43 13.61 33.47 31.07
C ALA A 43 13.96 32.82 29.74
N THR A 44 15.20 32.29 29.67
CA THR A 44 15.61 31.34 28.65
C THR A 44 14.77 30.07 28.79
N THR A 45 13.86 29.88 27.88
CA THR A 45 13.17 28.61 27.70
C THR A 45 14.21 27.53 27.35
N PRO A 46 14.27 26.40 28.04
CA PRO A 46 15.10 25.30 27.59
C PRO A 46 14.53 24.78 26.25
N THR A 47 15.29 24.94 25.19
CA THR A 47 15.09 24.22 23.94
C THR A 47 15.30 22.74 24.28
N VAL A 48 14.22 21.99 24.33
CA VAL A 48 14.26 20.53 24.21
C VAL A 48 14.70 20.27 22.77
N THR A 49 15.96 19.93 22.60
CA THR A 49 16.42 19.33 21.35
C THR A 49 15.88 17.91 21.35
N ASP A 50 14.79 17.70 20.62
CA ASP A 50 14.29 16.37 20.24
C ASP A 50 15.27 15.85 19.19
N ASP A 51 16.18 14.98 19.65
CA ASP A 51 17.13 14.24 18.81
C ASP A 51 16.39 13.00 18.26
N THR A 52 15.38 13.22 17.43
CA THR A 52 14.77 12.18 16.63
C THR A 52 15.15 12.38 15.17
N GLY A 53 15.83 11.37 14.70
CA GLY A 53 16.39 11.10 13.40
C GLY A 53 15.87 11.88 12.21
N THR A 54 16.78 12.21 11.35
CA THR A 54 16.68 12.75 9.98
C THR A 54 15.31 12.56 9.36
N THR A 55 14.45 13.58 9.40
CA THR A 55 13.29 13.66 8.53
C THR A 55 13.83 13.80 7.11
N ALA A 56 13.58 12.80 6.28
CA ALA A 56 13.73 12.93 4.84
C ALA A 56 12.94 14.16 4.39
N THR A 57 13.63 15.19 3.85
CA THR A 57 13.06 16.48 3.48
C THR A 57 12.27 16.43 2.16
N GLY A 58 11.78 15.24 1.73
CA GLY A 58 11.04 15.04 0.50
C GLY A 58 9.88 14.04 0.70
N ALA A 59 8.88 14.11 -0.19
CA ALA A 59 7.79 13.16 -0.20
C ALA A 59 8.28 11.72 -0.49
N ILE A 60 7.67 10.72 0.15
CA ILE A 60 7.96 9.31 -0.08
C ILE A 60 7.40 8.89 -1.45
N ASN A 61 8.23 8.28 -2.28
CA ASN A 61 7.85 7.68 -3.55
C ASN A 61 8.32 6.22 -3.59
N VAL A 62 7.39 5.28 -3.40
CA VAL A 62 7.67 3.84 -3.35
C VAL A 62 7.43 3.23 -4.72
N GLY A 63 8.42 2.54 -5.29
CA GLY A 63 8.24 1.69 -6.46
C GLY A 63 8.23 0.21 -6.08
N TYR A 64 7.32 -0.59 -6.64
CA TYR A 64 7.37 -2.04 -6.50
C TYR A 64 8.12 -2.66 -7.69
N PHE A 65 9.06 -3.56 -7.40
CA PHE A 65 9.73 -4.43 -8.37
C PHE A 65 9.36 -5.87 -8.08
N THR A 66 8.75 -6.56 -9.05
CA THR A 66 8.31 -7.94 -8.87
C THR A 66 9.37 -8.94 -9.31
N GLU A 67 9.63 -9.97 -8.48
CA GLU A 67 10.70 -10.93 -8.72
C GLU A 67 10.56 -11.70 -10.02
N TRP A 68 9.30 -11.93 -10.47
CA TRP A 68 9.00 -12.69 -11.69
C TRP A 68 9.12 -11.89 -12.98
N ASP A 69 9.28 -10.57 -12.93
CA ASP A 69 9.42 -9.75 -14.13
C ASP A 69 10.70 -10.03 -14.91
N VAL A 70 11.71 -10.61 -14.26
CA VAL A 70 12.94 -11.09 -14.92
C VAL A 70 12.64 -12.10 -16.03
N TYR A 71 11.57 -12.90 -15.90
CA TYR A 71 11.14 -13.85 -16.94
C TYR A 71 10.43 -13.19 -18.11
N ARG A 72 10.11 -11.89 -17.96
CA ARG A 72 9.49 -11.04 -18.98
C ARG A 72 10.47 -10.03 -19.56
N GLY A 73 11.75 -10.13 -19.15
CA GLY A 73 12.82 -9.28 -19.63
C GLY A 73 12.87 -7.91 -18.94
N TYR A 74 12.20 -7.73 -17.80
CA TYR A 74 12.35 -6.53 -16.99
C TYR A 74 13.25 -6.83 -15.79
N HIS A 75 14.37 -6.15 -15.71
CA HIS A 75 15.43 -6.32 -14.72
C HIS A 75 15.58 -5.07 -13.87
N VAL A 76 16.25 -5.17 -12.72
CA VAL A 76 16.57 -4.00 -11.88
C VAL A 76 17.29 -2.91 -12.68
N LYS A 77 18.12 -3.29 -13.65
CA LYS A 77 18.75 -2.35 -14.60
C LYS A 77 17.76 -1.46 -15.33
N ASN A 78 16.56 -1.95 -15.66
CA ASN A 78 15.55 -1.14 -16.35
C ASN A 78 15.05 0.04 -15.49
N ILE A 79 15.11 -0.07 -14.16
CA ILE A 79 14.79 1.04 -13.24
C ILE A 79 15.82 2.17 -13.39
N VAL A 80 17.09 1.80 -13.61
CA VAL A 80 18.19 2.75 -13.88
C VAL A 80 18.04 3.35 -15.27
N ASP A 81 17.87 2.50 -16.28
CA ASP A 81 17.79 2.91 -17.69
C ASP A 81 16.62 3.86 -17.98
N SER A 82 15.48 3.69 -17.28
CA SER A 82 14.33 4.58 -17.37
C SER A 82 14.51 5.92 -16.61
N GLY A 83 15.55 6.04 -15.80
CA GLY A 83 15.76 7.16 -14.88
C GLY A 83 14.79 7.16 -13.69
N SER A 84 14.08 6.04 -13.44
CA SER A 84 13.19 5.90 -12.28
C SER A 84 13.97 5.74 -10.97
N ALA A 85 15.20 5.19 -11.04
CA ALA A 85 16.06 5.02 -9.87
C ALA A 85 16.32 6.31 -9.09
N ASP A 86 16.47 7.45 -9.80
CA ASP A 86 16.72 8.76 -9.20
C ASP A 86 15.44 9.45 -8.69
N LYS A 87 14.27 8.84 -8.91
CA LYS A 87 12.96 9.45 -8.64
C LYS A 87 12.17 8.73 -7.55
N ILE A 88 12.47 7.45 -7.31
CA ILE A 88 11.92 6.71 -6.18
C ILE A 88 12.82 6.89 -4.95
N THR A 89 12.20 6.97 -3.78
CA THR A 89 12.90 7.02 -2.49
C THR A 89 12.98 5.65 -1.84
N HIS A 90 12.02 4.79 -2.16
CA HIS A 90 11.89 3.42 -1.64
C HIS A 90 11.59 2.45 -2.78
N LEU A 91 12.11 1.25 -2.67
CA LEU A 91 11.83 0.15 -3.58
C LEU A 91 11.39 -1.06 -2.77
N ASN A 92 10.18 -1.54 -3.02
CA ASN A 92 9.66 -2.78 -2.43
C ASN A 92 9.94 -3.94 -3.40
N TYR A 93 10.77 -4.89 -2.96
CA TYR A 93 11.01 -6.15 -3.67
C TYR A 93 9.88 -7.13 -3.36
N ALA A 94 9.10 -7.52 -4.33
CA ALA A 94 7.87 -8.29 -4.19
C ALA A 94 7.95 -9.63 -4.96
N PHE A 95 7.63 -10.75 -4.34
CA PHE A 95 7.20 -10.96 -2.97
C PHE A 95 7.90 -12.15 -2.33
N GLY A 96 8.11 -12.09 -1.01
CA GLY A 96 8.18 -13.28 -0.21
C GLY A 96 6.78 -13.80 0.15
N TYR A 97 6.65 -15.06 0.55
CA TYR A 97 5.39 -15.66 0.95
C TYR A 97 5.40 -16.13 2.40
N VAL A 98 4.23 -16.47 2.93
CA VAL A 98 4.06 -16.97 4.30
C VAL A 98 3.65 -18.43 4.27
N GLN A 99 4.40 -19.28 4.98
CA GLN A 99 4.07 -20.69 5.10
C GLN A 99 4.38 -21.19 6.51
N TYR A 100 3.44 -21.88 7.12
CA TYR A 100 3.57 -22.41 8.49
C TYR A 100 3.90 -21.34 9.53
N GLY A 101 3.36 -20.14 9.35
CA GLY A 101 3.61 -18.99 10.22
C GLY A 101 5.03 -18.46 10.16
N GLU A 102 5.73 -18.63 9.04
CA GLU A 102 7.09 -18.13 8.81
C GLU A 102 7.19 -17.45 7.43
N CYS A 103 8.03 -16.42 7.34
CA CYS A 103 8.43 -15.80 6.08
C CYS A 103 9.30 -16.75 5.26
N ARG A 104 9.03 -16.81 3.96
CA ARG A 104 9.75 -17.60 2.98
C ARG A 104 10.10 -16.75 1.76
N MET A 105 11.20 -17.07 1.12
CA MET A 105 11.58 -16.51 -0.18
C MET A 105 10.59 -17.00 -1.24
N GLY A 106 10.24 -16.15 -2.21
CA GLY A 106 9.36 -16.51 -3.29
C GLY A 106 10.06 -17.42 -4.30
N ASP A 107 10.76 -16.85 -5.24
CA ASP A 107 11.56 -17.56 -6.25
C ASP A 107 13.05 -17.47 -5.91
N GLU A 108 13.59 -18.53 -5.29
CA GLU A 108 15.01 -18.59 -4.88
C GLU A 108 15.95 -18.38 -6.06
N TYR A 109 15.62 -18.92 -7.24
CA TYR A 109 16.45 -18.76 -8.42
C TYR A 109 16.50 -17.31 -8.89
N ALA A 110 15.36 -16.66 -9.05
CA ALA A 110 15.29 -15.25 -9.43
C ALA A 110 15.92 -14.35 -8.35
N ALA A 111 15.71 -14.68 -7.08
CA ALA A 111 16.17 -13.86 -5.96
C ALA A 111 17.69 -13.82 -5.84
N HIS A 112 18.41 -14.96 -5.86
CA HIS A 112 19.84 -14.98 -5.54
C HIS A 112 20.73 -15.95 -6.33
N GLU A 113 20.17 -16.73 -7.29
CA GLU A 113 20.95 -17.70 -8.06
C GLU A 113 21.13 -17.31 -9.54
N ARG A 114 20.13 -16.61 -10.13
CA ARG A 114 20.09 -16.25 -11.54
C ARG A 114 21.34 -15.46 -11.93
N PHE A 115 22.04 -15.94 -12.97
CA PHE A 115 23.15 -15.19 -13.58
C PHE A 115 22.61 -13.99 -14.36
N TYR A 116 23.23 -12.83 -14.18
CA TYR A 116 23.00 -11.62 -14.95
C TYR A 116 24.22 -11.36 -15.84
N SER A 117 24.00 -11.26 -17.15
CA SER A 117 25.01 -10.81 -18.10
C SER A 117 25.26 -9.30 -17.97
N ALA A 118 26.37 -8.81 -18.49
CA ALA A 118 26.70 -7.39 -18.52
C ALA A 118 25.58 -6.53 -19.14
N ALA A 119 24.81 -7.06 -20.08
CA ALA A 119 23.69 -6.36 -20.70
C ALA A 119 22.47 -6.22 -19.79
N GLU A 120 22.30 -7.11 -18.83
CA GLU A 120 21.16 -7.17 -17.90
C GLU A 120 21.52 -6.64 -16.50
N SER A 121 22.82 -6.54 -16.17
CA SER A 121 23.34 -6.14 -14.87
C SER A 121 23.36 -4.63 -14.70
N VAL A 122 23.04 -4.15 -13.50
CA VAL A 122 23.11 -2.73 -13.11
C VAL A 122 24.53 -2.19 -13.26
N SER A 123 25.55 -2.98 -12.89
CA SER A 123 26.96 -2.60 -13.02
C SER A 123 27.47 -2.54 -14.46
N GLY A 124 26.76 -3.15 -15.41
CA GLY A 124 27.24 -3.33 -16.79
C GLY A 124 28.32 -4.41 -16.93
N GLU A 125 28.52 -5.26 -15.91
CA GLU A 125 29.43 -6.38 -15.88
C GLU A 125 28.69 -7.69 -15.62
N ASP A 126 29.29 -8.83 -16.05
CA ASP A 126 28.74 -10.16 -15.76
C ASP A 126 28.80 -10.48 -14.26
N ASP A 127 27.73 -11.08 -13.73
CA ASP A 127 27.70 -11.56 -12.34
C ASP A 127 28.70 -12.71 -12.11
N THR A 128 29.86 -12.40 -11.56
CA THR A 128 30.91 -13.40 -11.24
C THR A 128 31.00 -13.72 -9.75
N GLY A 129 30.27 -13.00 -8.89
CA GLY A 129 30.24 -13.17 -7.43
C GLY A 129 29.47 -14.39 -6.95
N ALA A 130 29.55 -14.65 -5.65
CA ALA A 130 28.75 -15.68 -4.98
C ALA A 130 27.27 -15.28 -4.95
N LEU A 131 26.96 -14.06 -4.49
CA LEU A 131 25.61 -13.50 -4.54
C LEU A 131 25.29 -13.08 -5.97
N ARG A 132 24.17 -13.56 -6.47
CA ARG A 132 23.63 -13.29 -7.82
C ARG A 132 22.15 -12.86 -7.71
N GLY A 133 21.42 -12.97 -8.82
CA GLY A 133 19.99 -12.74 -8.87
C GLY A 133 19.58 -11.30 -8.61
N ASN A 134 18.30 -11.10 -8.38
CA ASN A 134 17.71 -9.79 -8.12
C ASN A 134 18.34 -9.10 -6.90
N ILE A 135 18.65 -9.86 -5.85
CA ILE A 135 19.23 -9.30 -4.61
C ILE A 135 20.61 -8.69 -4.88
N ASN A 136 21.46 -9.36 -5.72
CA ASN A 136 22.71 -8.75 -6.15
C ASN A 136 22.49 -7.48 -6.98
N GLN A 137 21.50 -7.48 -7.84
CA GLN A 137 21.17 -6.31 -8.66
C GLN A 137 20.64 -5.15 -7.80
N LEU A 138 19.86 -5.44 -6.76
CA LEU A 138 19.43 -4.44 -5.77
C LEU A 138 20.60 -3.88 -4.96
N ARG A 139 21.59 -4.71 -4.60
CA ARG A 139 22.84 -4.26 -3.99
C ARG A 139 23.58 -3.27 -4.88
N GLN A 140 23.76 -3.61 -6.17
CA GLN A 140 24.39 -2.73 -7.15
C GLN A 140 23.60 -1.44 -7.35
N LEU A 141 22.26 -1.49 -7.31
CA LEU A 141 21.41 -0.30 -7.37
C LEU A 141 21.65 0.62 -6.18
N LYS A 142 21.78 0.08 -4.96
CA LYS A 142 22.11 0.87 -3.76
C LYS A 142 23.53 1.46 -3.81
N GLU A 143 24.48 0.80 -4.48
CA GLU A 143 25.84 1.34 -4.67
C GLU A 143 25.85 2.62 -5.53
N ILE A 144 24.94 2.72 -6.52
CA ILE A 144 24.79 3.91 -7.37
C ILE A 144 23.76 4.93 -6.81
N ASN A 145 22.85 4.49 -5.96
CA ASN A 145 21.87 5.33 -5.27
C ASN A 145 21.83 4.98 -3.77
N PRO A 146 22.79 5.48 -2.96
CA PRO A 146 22.94 5.10 -1.55
C PRO A 146 21.78 5.53 -0.65
N ASP A 147 21.01 6.54 -1.06
CA ASP A 147 19.87 7.05 -0.29
C ASP A 147 18.60 6.20 -0.50
N LEU A 148 18.57 5.36 -1.53
CA LEU A 148 17.44 4.46 -1.82
C LEU A 148 17.26 3.44 -0.69
N LYS A 149 16.04 3.37 -0.15
CA LYS A 149 15.64 2.34 0.80
C LYS A 149 15.04 1.15 0.04
N VAL A 150 15.48 -0.05 0.38
CA VAL A 150 14.96 -1.28 -0.21
C VAL A 150 14.29 -2.12 0.86
N LEU A 151 13.02 -2.45 0.68
CA LEU A 151 12.26 -3.29 1.60
C LEU A 151 11.91 -4.62 0.91
N TRP A 152 11.88 -5.69 1.70
CA TRP A 152 11.31 -6.94 1.20
C TRP A 152 9.83 -7.00 1.55
N SER A 153 8.98 -7.10 0.51
CA SER A 153 7.53 -7.18 0.68
C SER A 153 7.08 -8.64 0.77
N PHE A 154 6.23 -8.97 1.75
CA PHE A 154 5.72 -10.32 2.00
C PHE A 154 4.21 -10.35 1.89
N GLY A 155 3.67 -11.34 1.17
CA GLY A 155 2.23 -11.53 0.97
C GLY A 155 1.76 -11.10 -0.42
N GLY A 156 0.99 -10.02 -0.49
CA GLY A 156 0.34 -9.59 -1.73
C GLY A 156 -0.85 -10.47 -2.11
N PHE A 157 -1.45 -10.23 -3.28
CA PHE A 157 -2.70 -10.85 -3.68
C PHE A 157 -2.70 -12.39 -3.62
N THR A 158 -1.63 -13.02 -4.06
CA THR A 158 -1.56 -14.49 -4.15
C THR A 158 -1.16 -15.16 -2.85
N TRP A 159 -0.30 -14.52 -2.03
CA TRP A 159 0.41 -15.18 -0.94
C TRP A 159 0.09 -14.64 0.46
N SER A 160 -0.92 -13.77 0.59
CA SER A 160 -1.36 -13.25 1.89
C SER A 160 -2.29 -14.20 2.67
N ASN A 161 -2.85 -15.22 2.05
CA ASN A 161 -3.87 -16.11 2.65
C ASN A 161 -3.42 -16.79 3.96
N ASN A 162 -2.11 -16.95 4.18
CA ASN A 162 -1.57 -17.61 5.37
C ASN A 162 -1.10 -16.61 6.45
N ILE A 163 -1.26 -15.31 6.22
CA ILE A 163 -0.82 -14.28 7.20
C ILE A 163 -1.71 -14.33 8.44
N GLY A 164 -3.03 -14.56 8.29
CA GLY A 164 -3.94 -14.76 9.42
C GLY A 164 -3.53 -15.93 10.33
N GLU A 165 -2.99 -17.02 9.77
CA GLU A 165 -2.45 -18.13 10.59
C GLU A 165 -1.23 -17.69 11.41
N ALA A 166 -0.41 -16.78 10.89
CA ALA A 166 0.77 -16.27 11.59
C ALA A 166 0.41 -15.47 12.85
N MET A 167 -0.84 -14.96 12.95
CA MET A 167 -1.38 -14.31 14.15
C MET A 167 -1.46 -15.23 15.38
N GLN A 168 -1.34 -16.56 15.22
CA GLN A 168 -1.19 -17.46 16.38
C GLN A 168 0.09 -17.17 17.17
N ASN A 169 1.14 -16.62 16.50
CA ASN A 169 2.37 -16.19 17.15
C ASN A 169 3.05 -15.08 16.33
N PRO A 170 2.59 -13.82 16.40
CA PRO A 170 3.07 -12.74 15.55
C PRO A 170 4.56 -12.43 15.76
N HIS A 171 5.09 -12.53 16.98
CA HIS A 171 6.52 -12.32 17.23
C HIS A 171 7.40 -13.42 16.60
N ARG A 172 6.96 -14.70 16.60
CA ARG A 172 7.69 -15.75 15.89
C ARG A 172 7.70 -15.48 14.40
N PHE A 173 6.58 -15.05 13.86
CA PHE A 173 6.46 -14.67 12.45
C PHE A 173 7.40 -13.52 12.13
N ALA A 174 7.31 -12.41 12.87
CA ALA A 174 8.19 -11.25 12.73
C ALA A 174 9.67 -11.63 12.81
N GLN A 175 10.05 -12.50 13.75
CA GLN A 175 11.43 -12.98 13.89
C GLN A 175 11.88 -13.80 12.67
N SER A 176 11.01 -14.61 12.09
CA SER A 176 11.34 -15.39 10.89
C SER A 176 11.58 -14.48 9.68
N CYS A 177 10.77 -13.41 9.54
CA CYS A 177 10.94 -12.41 8.51
C CYS A 177 12.23 -11.62 8.71
N TYR A 178 12.53 -11.20 9.94
CA TYR A 178 13.76 -10.52 10.29
C TYR A 178 15.00 -11.33 9.92
N ASN A 179 14.99 -12.64 10.25
CA ASN A 179 16.11 -13.53 9.95
C ASN A 179 16.32 -13.67 8.43
N LEU A 180 15.26 -13.65 7.63
CA LEU A 180 15.36 -13.72 6.18
C LEU A 180 15.81 -12.38 5.58
N VAL A 181 15.23 -11.27 6.01
CA VAL A 181 15.56 -9.91 5.54
C VAL A 181 17.01 -9.54 5.86
N ASN A 182 17.50 -9.96 7.04
CA ASN A 182 18.84 -9.67 7.53
C ASN A 182 19.80 -10.88 7.45
N ASP A 183 19.60 -11.78 6.48
CA ASP A 183 20.51 -12.90 6.27
C ASP A 183 21.92 -12.38 5.89
N PRO A 184 23.00 -12.86 6.53
CA PRO A 184 24.36 -12.43 6.25
C PRO A 184 24.81 -12.58 4.78
N TYR A 185 24.12 -13.41 3.99
CA TYR A 185 24.45 -13.61 2.58
C TYR A 185 24.14 -12.39 1.71
N TRP A 186 23.15 -11.57 2.11
CA TRP A 186 22.80 -10.29 1.46
C TRP A 186 22.73 -9.12 2.44
N ASP A 187 23.58 -9.15 3.45
CA ASP A 187 23.68 -8.07 4.44
C ASP A 187 23.79 -6.68 3.77
N GLY A 188 23.06 -5.72 4.31
CA GLY A 188 23.02 -4.32 3.85
C GLY A 188 22.20 -4.07 2.58
N VAL A 189 21.53 -5.07 2.00
CA VAL A 189 20.65 -4.85 0.84
C VAL A 189 19.30 -4.31 1.27
N PHE A 190 18.67 -4.92 2.29
CA PHE A 190 17.35 -4.52 2.74
C PHE A 190 17.42 -3.60 3.96
N ASP A 191 16.59 -2.56 3.94
CA ASP A 191 16.45 -1.56 5.01
C ASP A 191 15.23 -1.84 5.91
N GLY A 192 14.44 -2.87 5.60
CA GLY A 192 13.26 -3.22 6.37
C GLY A 192 12.30 -4.16 5.63
N ILE A 193 11.07 -4.17 6.12
CA ILE A 193 10.00 -5.07 5.66
C ILE A 193 8.76 -4.29 5.25
N ASP A 194 8.06 -4.80 4.22
CA ASP A 194 6.71 -4.39 3.83
C ASP A 194 5.75 -5.57 3.95
N LEU A 195 4.57 -5.37 4.55
CA LEU A 195 3.56 -6.40 4.73
C LEU A 195 2.39 -6.19 3.77
N GLY A 196 2.20 -7.12 2.85
CA GLY A 196 1.04 -7.16 1.95
C GLY A 196 -0.05 -8.10 2.45
N TRP A 197 -0.73 -7.77 3.55
CA TRP A 197 -1.84 -8.57 4.07
C TRP A 197 -3.16 -8.18 3.40
N GLU A 198 -3.68 -9.03 2.52
CA GLU A 198 -4.87 -8.74 1.70
C GLU A 198 -6.00 -9.72 1.98
N PHE A 199 -6.90 -9.48 2.97
CA PHE A 199 -6.90 -8.35 3.89
C PHE A 199 -7.26 -8.89 5.28
N PRO A 200 -6.76 -8.30 6.38
CA PRO A 200 -7.07 -8.78 7.73
C PRO A 200 -8.56 -8.67 8.04
N ASN A 201 -9.07 -9.65 8.78
CA ASN A 201 -10.46 -9.73 9.26
C ASN A 201 -11.53 -9.57 8.15
N THR A 202 -11.22 -9.98 6.92
CA THR A 202 -12.16 -9.87 5.80
C THR A 202 -12.16 -11.12 4.92
N CYS A 203 -13.19 -11.25 4.09
CA CYS A 203 -13.25 -12.31 3.09
C CYS A 203 -12.83 -11.79 1.71
N ARG A 204 -12.05 -12.61 1.00
CA ARG A 204 -11.77 -12.51 -0.43
C ARG A 204 -12.06 -13.88 -1.06
N ASP A 205 -11.06 -14.64 -1.49
CA ASP A 205 -11.19 -16.03 -1.92
C ASP A 205 -11.31 -16.98 -0.72
N ASN A 206 -10.57 -16.67 0.35
CA ASN A 206 -10.70 -17.25 1.66
C ASN A 206 -11.01 -16.15 2.66
N CYS A 207 -11.78 -16.48 3.71
CA CYS A 207 -12.00 -15.55 4.81
C CYS A 207 -10.80 -15.56 5.75
N ASP A 208 -10.32 -14.38 6.07
CA ASP A 208 -9.43 -14.16 7.19
C ASP A 208 -10.30 -13.93 8.43
N GLU A 209 -10.20 -14.82 9.42
CA GLU A 209 -11.00 -14.82 10.65
C GLU A 209 -10.24 -14.16 11.82
N SER A 210 -9.24 -13.33 11.51
CA SER A 210 -8.56 -12.53 12.53
C SER A 210 -9.53 -11.49 13.11
N ASP A 211 -9.19 -10.93 14.27
CA ASP A 211 -9.99 -9.85 14.85
C ASP A 211 -9.58 -8.46 14.31
N PRO A 212 -10.34 -7.41 14.61
CA PRO A 212 -10.02 -6.04 14.15
C PRO A 212 -8.65 -5.53 14.60
N ASP A 213 -8.13 -6.01 15.74
CA ASP A 213 -6.86 -5.57 16.32
C ASP A 213 -5.65 -6.35 15.75
N ALA A 214 -5.90 -7.42 14.98
CA ALA A 214 -4.86 -8.32 14.48
C ALA A 214 -3.79 -7.60 13.65
N PHE A 215 -4.18 -6.60 12.84
CA PHE A 215 -3.25 -5.79 12.09
C PHE A 215 -2.31 -5.00 13.01
N ALA A 216 -2.85 -4.37 14.04
CA ALA A 216 -2.07 -3.61 15.02
C ALA A 216 -1.11 -4.52 15.80
N ASP A 217 -1.56 -5.70 16.22
CA ASP A 217 -0.72 -6.68 16.91
C ASP A 217 0.42 -7.19 16.03
N MET A 218 0.16 -7.40 14.74
CA MET A 218 1.17 -7.79 13.77
C MET A 218 2.22 -6.67 13.57
N MET A 219 1.77 -5.42 13.34
CA MET A 219 2.67 -4.29 13.12
C MET A 219 3.52 -4.02 14.37
N ARG A 220 2.94 -4.15 15.58
CA ARG A 220 3.69 -4.07 16.84
C ARG A 220 4.76 -5.15 16.92
N ALA A 221 4.42 -6.41 16.60
CA ALA A 221 5.39 -7.49 16.62
C ALA A 221 6.55 -7.27 15.62
N PHE A 222 6.26 -6.72 14.43
CA PHE A 222 7.32 -6.32 13.51
C PHE A 222 8.18 -5.20 14.08
N ARG A 223 7.61 -4.16 14.63
CA ARG A 223 8.36 -3.04 15.23
C ARG A 223 9.24 -3.51 16.39
N ASP A 224 8.72 -4.38 17.26
CA ASP A 224 9.48 -4.95 18.39
C ASP A 224 10.71 -5.74 17.91
N VAL A 225 10.61 -6.41 16.77
CA VAL A 225 11.70 -7.26 16.24
C VAL A 225 12.65 -6.49 15.32
N PHE A 226 12.11 -5.63 14.44
CA PHE A 226 12.90 -4.87 13.46
C PHE A 226 13.58 -3.62 14.06
N GLY A 227 13.14 -3.17 15.24
CA GLY A 227 13.72 -1.99 15.91
C GLY A 227 13.60 -0.73 15.05
N ASP A 228 14.75 -0.16 14.66
CA ASP A 228 14.82 1.09 13.88
C ASP A 228 14.75 0.86 12.37
N GLN A 229 14.70 -0.39 11.88
CA GLN A 229 14.51 -0.68 10.46
C GLN A 229 13.07 -0.33 10.02
N LEU A 230 12.89 -0.07 8.73
CA LEU A 230 11.58 0.30 8.20
C LEU A 230 10.57 -0.85 8.32
N VAL A 231 9.39 -0.52 8.80
CA VAL A 231 8.23 -1.42 8.91
C VAL A 231 7.05 -0.75 8.22
N THR A 232 6.59 -1.31 7.12
CA THR A 232 5.52 -0.74 6.30
C THR A 232 4.46 -1.78 5.96
N ALA A 233 3.32 -1.35 5.44
CA ALA A 233 2.30 -2.26 4.96
C ALA A 233 1.51 -1.68 3.78
N ALA A 234 1.10 -2.60 2.87
CA ALA A 234 0.10 -2.32 1.86
C ALA A 234 -1.29 -2.65 2.42
N ILE A 235 -2.21 -1.68 2.35
CA ILE A 235 -3.55 -1.77 2.93
C ILE A 235 -4.65 -1.56 1.90
N THR A 236 -5.86 -2.00 2.25
CA THR A 236 -7.07 -1.83 1.42
C THR A 236 -7.42 -0.37 1.20
N ALA A 237 -8.09 -0.10 0.09
CA ALA A 237 -8.75 1.17 -0.20
C ALA A 237 -10.28 1.06 -0.28
N ASP A 238 -10.88 0.00 0.26
CA ASP A 238 -12.32 -0.18 0.32
C ASP A 238 -12.95 0.77 1.36
N GLY A 239 -13.29 1.96 0.91
CA GLY A 239 -13.92 3.03 1.72
C GLY A 239 -15.44 2.93 1.83
N SER A 240 -16.06 1.85 1.33
CA SER A 240 -17.51 1.65 1.46
C SER A 240 -17.96 1.47 2.92
N ASP A 241 -19.21 1.75 3.22
CA ASP A 241 -19.75 1.55 4.56
C ASP A 241 -19.80 0.06 4.91
N GLY A 242 -19.17 -0.31 6.04
CA GLY A 242 -18.97 -1.69 6.43
C GLY A 242 -17.95 -2.44 5.54
N GLY A 243 -17.16 -1.71 4.74
CA GLY A 243 -16.12 -2.24 3.89
C GLY A 243 -14.86 -2.69 4.64
N LYS A 244 -13.82 -3.03 3.91
CA LYS A 244 -12.61 -3.62 4.51
C LYS A 244 -11.84 -2.67 5.42
N ILE A 245 -11.91 -1.35 5.18
CA ILE A 245 -11.32 -0.37 6.10
C ILE A 245 -12.02 -0.42 7.47
N ASP A 246 -13.36 -0.56 7.50
CA ASP A 246 -14.11 -0.62 8.76
C ASP A 246 -13.88 -1.92 9.55
N ALA A 247 -13.39 -2.98 8.90
CA ALA A 247 -13.16 -4.27 9.52
C ALA A 247 -11.88 -4.33 10.37
N THR A 248 -10.98 -3.33 10.26
CA THR A 248 -9.62 -3.38 10.81
C THR A 248 -9.24 -2.05 11.46
N ASP A 249 -8.60 -2.08 12.62
CA ASP A 249 -8.02 -0.89 13.27
C ASP A 249 -6.66 -0.53 12.64
N TYR A 250 -6.72 0.21 11.52
CA TYR A 250 -5.50 0.69 10.87
C TYR A 250 -4.81 1.81 11.65
N ALA A 251 -5.54 2.57 12.48
CA ALA A 251 -4.95 3.64 13.27
C ALA A 251 -3.99 3.09 14.32
N ALA A 252 -4.41 2.07 15.07
CA ALA A 252 -3.54 1.41 16.03
C ALA A 252 -2.31 0.74 15.37
N GLY A 253 -2.49 0.16 14.17
CA GLY A 253 -1.36 -0.40 13.40
C GLY A 253 -0.38 0.66 12.88
N ALA A 254 -0.89 1.83 12.50
CA ALA A 254 -0.08 2.95 12.03
C ALA A 254 0.87 3.52 13.10
N GLU A 255 0.61 3.29 14.40
CA GLU A 255 1.53 3.68 15.47
C GLU A 255 2.89 3.01 15.32
N TYR A 256 2.92 1.76 14.82
CA TYR A 256 4.12 0.93 14.67
C TYR A 256 4.71 0.94 13.25
N ALA A 257 3.93 1.38 12.25
CA ALA A 257 4.38 1.50 10.87
C ALA A 257 5.07 2.85 10.60
N ASP A 258 6.06 2.86 9.71
CA ASP A 258 6.63 4.10 9.19
C ASP A 258 5.66 4.78 8.22
N TYR A 259 5.05 4.00 7.32
CA TYR A 259 3.98 4.45 6.43
C TYR A 259 3.11 3.26 5.97
N LEU A 260 1.95 3.59 5.41
CA LEU A 260 0.99 2.64 4.84
C LEU A 260 0.73 2.98 3.38
N THR A 261 0.90 2.02 2.47
CA THR A 261 0.57 2.17 1.05
C THR A 261 -0.89 1.79 0.82
N VAL A 262 -1.72 2.77 0.49
CA VAL A 262 -3.16 2.57 0.28
C VAL A 262 -3.39 2.16 -1.18
N LYS A 263 -3.94 0.97 -1.44
CA LYS A 263 -4.12 0.41 -2.78
C LYS A 263 -5.32 1.05 -3.50
N THR A 264 -5.20 2.35 -3.85
CA THR A 264 -6.26 3.16 -4.49
C THR A 264 -6.42 2.89 -5.98
N TYR A 265 -6.39 1.61 -6.35
CA TYR A 265 -6.58 1.07 -7.68
C TYR A 265 -7.27 -0.30 -7.59
N ASP A 266 -7.64 -0.88 -8.73
CA ASP A 266 -8.36 -2.15 -8.81
C ASP A 266 -9.71 -2.14 -8.07
N TYR A 267 -10.42 -1.02 -8.10
CA TYR A 267 -11.79 -0.93 -7.58
C TYR A 267 -12.78 -1.68 -8.47
N PHE A 268 -12.59 -1.61 -9.80
CA PHE A 268 -13.44 -2.25 -10.81
C PHE A 268 -12.58 -2.93 -11.86
N GLY A 269 -13.01 -4.09 -12.36
CA GLY A 269 -12.24 -4.86 -13.32
C GLY A 269 -12.99 -6.08 -13.87
N ASP A 270 -12.24 -6.96 -14.48
CA ASP A 270 -12.69 -8.14 -15.22
C ASP A 270 -13.41 -9.22 -14.39
N TRP A 271 -13.31 -9.17 -13.06
CA TRP A 271 -14.14 -9.97 -12.14
C TRP A 271 -15.65 -9.63 -12.25
N SER A 272 -16.00 -8.51 -12.92
CA SER A 272 -17.34 -8.20 -13.38
C SER A 272 -17.39 -8.27 -14.91
N PRO A 273 -17.34 -9.47 -15.52
CA PRO A 273 -17.09 -9.65 -16.95
C PRO A 273 -18.17 -9.06 -17.87
N THR A 274 -19.38 -8.87 -17.36
CA THR A 274 -20.49 -8.25 -18.09
C THR A 274 -20.61 -6.75 -17.90
N GLY A 275 -19.67 -6.14 -17.21
CA GLY A 275 -19.72 -4.73 -16.81
C GLY A 275 -20.56 -4.51 -15.54
N PRO A 276 -20.93 -3.26 -15.24
CA PRO A 276 -20.68 -2.08 -16.06
C PRO A 276 -19.18 -1.73 -16.14
N THR A 277 -18.76 -1.15 -17.28
CA THR A 277 -17.42 -0.57 -17.38
C THR A 277 -17.26 0.59 -16.40
N ALA A 278 -16.16 0.62 -15.67
CA ALA A 278 -15.90 1.64 -14.64
C ALA A 278 -14.41 1.93 -14.50
N PRO A 279 -14.01 3.16 -14.10
CA PRO A 279 -12.62 3.47 -13.85
C PRO A 279 -12.07 2.61 -12.69
N HIS A 280 -10.92 1.97 -12.91
CA HIS A 280 -10.37 1.07 -11.90
C HIS A 280 -9.65 1.79 -10.75
N SER A 281 -9.30 3.09 -10.92
CA SER A 281 -8.59 3.88 -9.92
C SER A 281 -9.19 5.29 -9.74
N PRO A 282 -10.53 5.44 -9.56
CA PRO A 282 -11.15 6.75 -9.43
C PRO A 282 -10.64 7.44 -8.15
N LEU A 283 -10.25 8.71 -8.31
CA LEU A 283 -9.85 9.54 -7.17
C LEU A 283 -11.07 9.97 -6.35
N GLU A 284 -12.16 10.32 -7.02
CA GLU A 284 -13.38 10.85 -6.41
C GLU A 284 -14.61 10.02 -6.82
N SER A 285 -15.71 10.21 -6.11
CA SER A 285 -17.00 9.65 -6.53
C SER A 285 -17.52 10.35 -7.78
N TYR A 286 -18.36 9.67 -8.55
CA TYR A 286 -19.02 10.21 -9.75
C TYR A 286 -20.41 9.60 -9.92
N ASP A 287 -21.28 10.28 -10.69
CA ASP A 287 -22.63 9.80 -10.97
C ASP A 287 -22.59 8.47 -11.71
N GLY A 288 -23.17 7.43 -11.13
CA GLY A 288 -23.18 6.07 -11.67
C GLY A 288 -21.99 5.21 -11.27
N ILE A 289 -21.20 5.61 -10.26
CA ILE A 289 -20.19 4.72 -9.65
C ILE A 289 -20.86 3.43 -9.17
N PRO A 290 -20.36 2.24 -9.55
CA PRO A 290 -21.06 0.98 -9.23
C PRO A 290 -21.14 0.67 -7.73
N VAL A 291 -20.17 1.13 -6.93
CA VAL A 291 -20.12 0.93 -5.48
C VAL A 291 -19.72 2.24 -4.81
N ASP A 292 -20.58 2.77 -3.95
CA ASP A 292 -20.27 3.95 -3.14
C ASP A 292 -19.06 3.68 -2.24
N GLY A 293 -18.14 4.66 -2.16
CA GLY A 293 -16.91 4.52 -1.37
C GLY A 293 -15.75 3.82 -2.10
N PHE A 294 -15.95 3.28 -3.31
CA PHE A 294 -14.88 2.71 -4.12
C PHE A 294 -14.13 3.80 -4.90
N ASN A 295 -13.45 4.68 -4.16
CA ASN A 295 -12.59 5.73 -4.70
C ASN A 295 -11.52 6.15 -3.70
N GLY A 296 -10.44 6.77 -4.19
CA GLY A 296 -9.29 7.15 -3.38
C GLY A 296 -9.63 8.14 -2.26
N ALA A 297 -10.43 9.16 -2.54
CA ALA A 297 -10.79 10.18 -1.56
C ALA A 297 -11.62 9.61 -0.40
N ALA A 298 -12.56 8.70 -0.68
CA ALA A 298 -13.35 8.02 0.36
C ALA A 298 -12.46 7.15 1.26
N ALA A 299 -11.54 6.37 0.66
CA ALA A 299 -10.61 5.52 1.40
C ALA A 299 -9.71 6.35 2.32
N ILE A 300 -9.07 7.39 1.80
CA ILE A 300 -8.19 8.29 2.57
C ILE A 300 -8.97 9.00 3.67
N SER A 301 -10.16 9.53 3.37
CA SER A 301 -11.01 10.19 4.37
C SER A 301 -11.38 9.24 5.52
N LYS A 302 -11.73 7.99 5.20
CA LYS A 302 -12.10 6.98 6.19
C LYS A 302 -10.91 6.57 7.07
N LEU A 303 -9.73 6.36 6.52
CA LEU A 303 -8.50 6.08 7.27
C LEU A 303 -8.13 7.24 8.21
N LYS A 304 -8.22 8.48 7.71
CA LYS A 304 -8.00 9.68 8.55
C LYS A 304 -9.05 9.79 9.66
N ALA A 305 -10.29 9.44 9.39
CA ALA A 305 -11.36 9.43 10.40
C ALA A 305 -11.17 8.35 11.47
N GLN A 306 -10.53 7.22 11.16
CA GLN A 306 -10.07 6.25 12.14
C GLN A 306 -8.94 6.80 13.03
N GLY A 307 -8.18 7.79 12.58
CA GLY A 307 -7.05 8.38 13.31
C GLY A 307 -5.68 8.13 12.68
N VAL A 308 -5.61 7.53 11.49
CA VAL A 308 -4.32 7.35 10.79
C VAL A 308 -3.76 8.73 10.41
N PRO A 309 -2.51 9.08 10.81
CA PRO A 309 -1.88 10.33 10.43
C PRO A 309 -1.76 10.45 8.90
N SER A 310 -2.11 11.62 8.36
CA SER A 310 -2.09 11.85 6.90
C SER A 310 -0.74 11.60 6.28
N GLU A 311 0.32 12.03 6.95
CA GLU A 311 1.72 11.87 6.54
C GLU A 311 2.22 10.43 6.50
N LYS A 312 1.50 9.50 7.12
CA LYS A 312 1.76 8.05 7.03
C LYS A 312 0.99 7.36 5.90
N LEU A 313 0.08 8.04 5.22
CA LEU A 313 -0.68 7.48 4.11
C LEU A 313 -0.03 7.82 2.78
N LEU A 314 0.25 6.80 1.94
CA LEU A 314 0.74 6.95 0.58
C LEU A 314 -0.36 6.58 -0.41
N LEU A 315 -0.62 7.45 -1.40
CA LEU A 315 -1.63 7.18 -2.42
C LEU A 315 -1.11 6.16 -3.43
N GLY A 316 -1.83 5.08 -3.66
CA GLY A 316 -1.49 4.03 -4.61
C GLY A 316 -1.77 4.45 -6.05
N ILE A 317 -0.79 4.27 -6.93
CA ILE A 317 -0.89 4.47 -8.38
C ILE A 317 -0.56 3.16 -9.08
N ALA A 318 -1.36 2.77 -10.07
CA ALA A 318 -1.13 1.58 -10.87
C ALA A 318 -0.50 1.92 -12.23
N SER A 319 0.44 1.09 -12.68
CA SER A 319 1.01 1.13 -14.03
C SER A 319 0.28 0.21 -15.01
N HIS A 320 -0.86 -0.31 -14.63
CA HIS A 320 -1.70 -1.14 -15.48
C HIS A 320 -3.10 -0.56 -15.62
N GLY A 321 -3.82 -1.04 -16.60
CA GLY A 321 -5.24 -0.78 -16.77
C GLY A 321 -6.08 -2.02 -16.61
N ARG A 322 -7.38 -1.80 -16.35
CA ARG A 322 -8.44 -2.83 -16.37
C ARG A 322 -9.32 -2.63 -17.57
N GLY A 323 -9.68 -3.73 -18.24
CA GLY A 323 -10.39 -3.62 -19.52
C GLY A 323 -11.41 -4.71 -19.79
N TRP A 324 -12.40 -4.32 -20.56
CA TRP A 324 -13.51 -5.16 -21.03
C TRP A 324 -13.60 -5.17 -22.56
N THR A 325 -14.17 -6.22 -23.11
CA THR A 325 -14.48 -6.36 -24.53
C THR A 325 -15.97 -6.47 -24.80
N GLY A 326 -16.38 -6.28 -26.05
CA GLY A 326 -17.81 -6.28 -26.46
C GLY A 326 -18.55 -5.03 -26.00
N VAL A 327 -17.81 -3.96 -25.70
CA VAL A 327 -18.36 -2.68 -25.23
C VAL A 327 -18.70 -1.81 -26.44
N SER A 328 -19.93 -1.29 -26.49
CA SER A 328 -20.40 -0.36 -27.54
C SER A 328 -20.31 1.11 -27.09
N ASP A 329 -20.44 1.36 -25.79
CA ASP A 329 -20.49 2.70 -25.21
C ASP A 329 -19.07 3.21 -24.92
N ALA A 330 -18.76 4.39 -25.41
CA ALA A 330 -17.46 5.02 -25.14
C ALA A 330 -17.33 5.53 -23.70
N ALA A 331 -18.45 5.98 -23.10
CA ALA A 331 -18.48 6.43 -21.71
C ALA A 331 -18.48 5.24 -20.72
N PRO A 332 -18.03 5.44 -19.47
CA PRO A 332 -18.20 4.46 -18.39
C PRO A 332 -19.67 4.10 -18.17
N GLY A 333 -19.94 2.91 -17.62
CA GLY A 333 -21.29 2.41 -17.34
C GLY A 333 -21.82 1.43 -18.41
N GLY A 334 -21.08 1.20 -19.51
CA GLY A 334 -21.47 0.31 -20.58
C GLY A 334 -21.46 -1.17 -20.18
N ALA A 335 -22.33 -1.96 -20.84
CA ALA A 335 -22.29 -3.41 -20.73
C ALA A 335 -21.10 -3.97 -21.51
N ALA A 336 -20.63 -5.15 -21.09
CA ALA A 336 -19.50 -5.86 -21.69
C ALA A 336 -19.82 -7.33 -21.93
N SER A 337 -18.97 -8.03 -22.67
CA SER A 337 -19.11 -9.47 -22.93
C SER A 337 -18.00 -10.33 -22.33
N GLY A 338 -17.01 -9.70 -21.68
CA GLY A 338 -15.90 -10.38 -21.04
C GLY A 338 -14.71 -9.46 -20.81
N PRO A 339 -13.62 -9.99 -20.23
CA PRO A 339 -12.36 -9.28 -20.09
C PRO A 339 -11.75 -8.98 -21.47
N ALA A 340 -11.08 -7.83 -21.60
CA ALA A 340 -10.41 -7.47 -22.84
C ALA A 340 -9.18 -8.37 -23.06
N PRO A 341 -8.88 -8.75 -24.32
CA PRO A 341 -7.63 -9.41 -24.67
C PRO A 341 -6.43 -8.52 -24.32
N SER A 342 -5.36 -9.10 -23.79
CA SER A 342 -4.16 -8.38 -23.40
C SER A 342 -2.89 -9.20 -23.64
N THR A 343 -1.72 -8.57 -23.46
CA THR A 343 -0.41 -9.23 -23.52
C THR A 343 0.01 -9.80 -22.16
N ARG A 344 -0.65 -9.40 -21.07
CA ARG A 344 -0.39 -9.92 -19.71
C ARG A 344 -1.40 -11.01 -19.35
N GLU A 345 -2.54 -10.60 -18.87
CA GLU A 345 -3.66 -11.43 -18.44
C GLU A 345 -4.94 -10.78 -18.94
N ALA A 346 -5.89 -11.58 -19.42
CA ALA A 346 -7.15 -11.03 -19.94
C ALA A 346 -7.78 -10.07 -18.93
N GLY A 347 -8.11 -8.86 -19.40
CA GLY A 347 -8.63 -7.79 -18.54
C GLY A 347 -7.56 -6.92 -17.85
N ILE A 348 -6.26 -7.26 -17.96
CA ILE A 348 -5.15 -6.47 -17.38
C ILE A 348 -4.12 -6.18 -18.46
N GLU A 349 -3.74 -4.92 -18.66
CA GLU A 349 -2.68 -4.55 -19.61
C GLU A 349 -1.79 -3.45 -19.04
N ASP A 350 -0.50 -3.47 -19.38
CA ASP A 350 0.48 -2.47 -18.97
C ASP A 350 0.15 -1.09 -19.56
N TYR A 351 0.39 -0.03 -18.77
CA TYR A 351 0.27 1.35 -19.23
C TYR A 351 1.04 1.60 -20.53
N LYS A 352 2.29 1.15 -20.64
CA LYS A 352 3.12 1.33 -21.85
C LYS A 352 2.48 0.77 -23.10
N VAL A 353 1.74 -0.34 -22.98
CA VAL A 353 1.03 -0.99 -24.09
C VAL A 353 -0.25 -0.22 -24.41
N LEU A 354 -1.02 0.16 -23.39
CA LEU A 354 -2.26 0.93 -23.55
C LEU A 354 -2.00 2.32 -24.15
N ALA A 355 -1.00 3.02 -23.63
CA ALA A 355 -0.62 4.35 -24.15
C ALA A 355 -0.27 4.32 -25.64
N ALA A 356 0.35 3.22 -26.11
CA ALA A 356 0.73 3.05 -27.50
C ALA A 356 -0.42 2.58 -28.40
N ASN A 357 -1.28 1.65 -27.93
CA ASN A 357 -2.22 0.93 -28.78
C ASN A 357 -3.68 1.33 -28.57
N CYS A 358 -4.00 1.89 -27.41
CA CYS A 358 -5.35 2.33 -27.04
C CYS A 358 -5.28 3.62 -26.22
N PRO A 359 -4.84 4.74 -26.82
CA PRO A 359 -4.65 5.99 -26.09
C PRO A 359 -5.95 6.51 -25.49
N ALA A 360 -5.86 7.19 -24.34
CA ALA A 360 -6.98 7.71 -23.59
C ALA A 360 -7.91 8.59 -24.45
N THR A 361 -9.20 8.33 -24.35
CA THR A 361 -10.27 9.06 -25.07
C THR A 361 -11.07 9.98 -24.16
N GLY A 362 -10.93 9.83 -22.84
CA GLY A 362 -11.60 10.68 -21.85
C GLY A 362 -11.04 10.47 -20.45
N THR A 363 -11.58 11.26 -19.51
CA THR A 363 -11.22 11.20 -18.08
C THR A 363 -12.50 11.29 -17.25
N ILE A 364 -12.58 10.52 -16.19
CA ILE A 364 -13.67 10.58 -15.21
C ILE A 364 -13.10 10.36 -13.81
N ALA A 365 -13.56 11.12 -12.84
CA ALA A 365 -13.16 10.97 -11.44
C ALA A 365 -11.64 10.90 -11.23
N GLY A 366 -10.86 11.68 -11.99
CA GLY A 366 -9.41 11.70 -11.90
C GLY A 366 -8.68 10.52 -12.56
N THR A 367 -9.38 9.63 -13.29
CA THR A 367 -8.80 8.47 -13.99
C THR A 367 -9.10 8.55 -15.48
N ALA A 368 -8.16 8.17 -16.31
CA ALA A 368 -8.36 8.10 -17.76
C ALA A 368 -9.09 6.82 -18.16
N TYR A 369 -9.79 6.90 -19.29
CA TYR A 369 -10.36 5.75 -19.98
C TYR A 369 -10.17 5.85 -21.49
N ALA A 370 -10.22 4.70 -22.16
CA ALA A 370 -10.11 4.60 -23.60
C ALA A 370 -11.14 3.61 -24.16
N HIS A 371 -11.67 3.93 -25.36
CA HIS A 371 -12.53 3.03 -26.10
C HIS A 371 -11.92 2.79 -27.49
N CYS A 372 -11.45 1.56 -27.72
CA CYS A 372 -10.70 1.15 -28.92
C CYS A 372 -11.41 -0.03 -29.60
N GLY A 373 -12.14 0.25 -30.68
CA GLY A 373 -12.98 -0.78 -31.30
C GLY A 373 -14.10 -1.23 -30.38
N SER A 374 -14.06 -2.49 -29.96
CA SER A 374 -14.99 -3.04 -28.95
C SER A 374 -14.40 -3.18 -27.57
N GLN A 375 -13.19 -2.71 -27.34
CA GLN A 375 -12.53 -2.75 -26.03
C GLN A 375 -12.69 -1.42 -25.30
N TRP A 376 -12.94 -1.48 -24.01
CA TRP A 376 -12.95 -0.35 -23.11
C TRP A 376 -11.92 -0.58 -21.99
N TRP A 377 -11.03 0.39 -21.77
CA TRP A 377 -9.96 0.32 -20.80
C TRP A 377 -10.01 1.50 -19.85
N SER A 378 -9.70 1.28 -18.58
CA SER A 378 -9.40 2.32 -17.58
C SER A 378 -7.95 2.19 -17.12
N TYR A 379 -7.20 3.29 -17.11
CA TYR A 379 -5.81 3.35 -16.65
C TYR A 379 -5.41 4.78 -16.29
N ASP A 380 -4.28 4.93 -15.61
CA ASP A 380 -3.73 6.26 -15.34
C ASP A 380 -2.76 6.71 -16.44
N THR A 381 -2.74 8.01 -16.70
CA THR A 381 -1.81 8.71 -17.60
C THR A 381 -0.94 9.67 -16.79
N PRO A 382 0.18 10.20 -17.33
CA PRO A 382 0.95 11.23 -16.62
C PRO A 382 0.10 12.42 -16.14
N GLN A 383 -0.93 12.79 -16.91
CA GLN A 383 -1.83 13.89 -16.55
C GLN A 383 -2.72 13.55 -15.36
N THR A 384 -3.32 12.33 -15.34
CA THR A 384 -4.16 11.90 -14.20
C THR A 384 -3.31 11.66 -12.96
N VAL A 385 -2.11 11.10 -13.11
CA VAL A 385 -1.14 10.94 -12.02
C VAL A 385 -0.75 12.31 -11.42
N THR A 386 -0.42 13.31 -12.27
CA THR A 386 -0.15 14.68 -11.81
C THR A 386 -1.30 15.25 -10.98
N ALA A 387 -2.55 15.08 -11.45
CA ALA A 387 -3.72 15.56 -10.71
C ALA A 387 -3.90 14.82 -9.37
N LYS A 388 -3.72 13.49 -9.34
CA LYS A 388 -3.77 12.68 -8.12
C LYS A 388 -2.69 13.08 -7.11
N MET A 389 -1.47 13.35 -7.58
CA MET A 389 -0.37 13.80 -6.71
C MET A 389 -0.58 15.21 -6.16
N ALA A 390 -1.13 16.14 -6.97
CA ALA A 390 -1.51 17.45 -6.49
C ALA A 390 -2.56 17.36 -5.37
N TRP A 391 -3.58 16.52 -5.57
CA TRP A 391 -4.58 16.23 -4.55
C TRP A 391 -3.96 15.58 -3.30
N ALA A 392 -3.04 14.62 -3.46
CA ALA A 392 -2.36 13.97 -2.33
C ALA A 392 -1.59 15.00 -1.46
N LYS A 393 -0.91 15.96 -2.09
CA LYS A 393 -0.27 17.08 -1.38
C LYS A 393 -1.27 17.94 -0.62
N GLU A 394 -2.39 18.31 -1.25
CA GLU A 394 -3.47 19.10 -0.61
C GLU A 394 -4.06 18.35 0.60
N GLN A 395 -4.10 17.02 0.56
CA GLN A 395 -4.54 16.19 1.70
C GLN A 395 -3.47 16.01 2.79
N GLY A 396 -2.24 16.47 2.57
CA GLY A 396 -1.11 16.28 3.48
C GLY A 396 -0.61 14.84 3.57
N LEU A 397 -0.76 14.06 2.48
CA LEU A 397 -0.28 12.68 2.45
C LEU A 397 1.25 12.63 2.40
N GLY A 398 1.83 11.54 2.94
CA GLY A 398 3.28 11.32 2.96
C GLY A 398 3.91 11.10 1.59
N GLY A 399 3.11 10.76 0.57
CA GLY A 399 3.61 10.54 -0.78
C GLY A 399 2.76 9.58 -1.60
N ALA A 400 3.43 8.73 -2.39
CA ALA A 400 2.78 7.77 -3.27
C ALA A 400 3.47 6.39 -3.26
N SER A 401 2.71 5.37 -3.65
CA SER A 401 3.23 4.05 -4.01
C SER A 401 2.83 3.69 -5.43
N PHE A 402 3.70 2.99 -6.15
CA PHE A 402 3.56 2.70 -7.56
C PHE A 402 3.63 1.19 -7.82
N TRP A 403 2.51 0.58 -8.15
CA TRP A 403 2.36 -0.82 -8.53
C TRP A 403 2.23 -0.94 -10.04
N GLU A 404 3.16 -1.42 -10.80
CA GLU A 404 4.52 -1.78 -10.48
C GLU A 404 5.46 -1.23 -11.59
N LEU A 405 6.76 -1.21 -11.34
CA LEU A 405 7.70 -0.47 -12.19
C LEU A 405 7.77 -0.98 -13.64
N SER A 406 7.53 -2.29 -13.88
CA SER A 406 7.65 -2.86 -15.23
C SER A 406 6.53 -2.42 -16.18
N GLY A 407 5.39 -2.00 -15.66
CA GLY A 407 4.26 -1.54 -16.48
C GLY A 407 4.40 -0.12 -17.04
N ASP A 408 5.31 0.69 -16.50
CA ASP A 408 5.56 2.05 -16.98
C ASP A 408 6.27 2.07 -18.35
N SER A 409 6.27 3.23 -18.99
CA SER A 409 7.02 3.45 -20.24
C SER A 409 8.53 3.36 -20.03
N ALA A 410 9.27 3.14 -21.13
CA ALA A 410 10.72 2.98 -21.08
C ALA A 410 11.49 4.19 -20.51
N ASP A 411 10.87 5.36 -20.49
CA ASP A 411 11.38 6.61 -19.92
C ASP A 411 10.77 6.96 -18.55
N GLY A 412 10.01 6.04 -17.94
CA GLY A 412 9.43 6.18 -16.62
C GLY A 412 8.43 7.34 -16.50
N ALA A 413 7.52 7.49 -17.46
CA ALA A 413 6.64 8.65 -17.55
C ALA A 413 5.72 8.82 -16.33
N LEU A 414 5.15 7.72 -15.79
CA LEU A 414 4.28 7.77 -14.62
C LEU A 414 5.09 8.04 -13.34
N VAL A 415 6.21 7.36 -13.14
CA VAL A 415 7.12 7.62 -12.00
C VAL A 415 7.62 9.05 -12.03
N ASN A 416 7.94 9.59 -13.23
CA ASN A 416 8.34 10.99 -13.40
C ASN A 416 7.22 11.97 -13.01
N ALA A 417 5.97 11.68 -13.39
CA ALA A 417 4.82 12.50 -13.01
C ALA A 417 4.60 12.52 -11.49
N ILE A 418 4.75 11.37 -10.81
CA ILE A 418 4.72 11.28 -9.35
C ILE A 418 5.81 12.17 -8.75
N HIS A 419 7.07 11.90 -9.11
CA HIS A 419 8.23 12.58 -8.54
C HIS A 419 8.16 14.10 -8.73
N THR A 420 7.90 14.53 -9.96
CA THR A 420 7.88 15.97 -10.31
C THR A 420 6.79 16.72 -9.54
N THR A 421 5.60 16.10 -9.39
CA THR A 421 4.48 16.77 -8.71
C THR A 421 4.67 16.79 -7.20
N LEU A 422 5.16 15.72 -6.60
CA LEU A 422 5.35 15.66 -5.16
C LEU A 422 6.47 16.61 -4.67
N ASN A 423 7.50 16.87 -5.49
CA ASN A 423 8.67 17.64 -5.09
C ASN A 423 8.68 19.10 -5.58
N ASN A 424 7.67 19.55 -6.34
CA ASN A 424 7.47 20.97 -6.73
C ASN A 424 6.33 21.58 -5.91
#